data_f6c7eb0c6089bdfea47ae323d487a79b
#
_entry.id   f6c7eb0c6089bdfea47ae323d487a79b
#
_cell.length_a   1.000
_cell.length_b   1.000
_cell.length_c   1.000
_cell.angle_alpha   90.00
_cell.angle_beta   90.00
_cell.angle_gamma   90.00
#
_symmetry.space_group_name_H-M   'P 1'
#
loop_
_entity.id
_entity.type
_entity.pdbx_description
1 polymer ?
#
loop_
_entity_poly.entity_id
_entity_poly.type
_entity_poly.pdbx_seq_one_letter_code
_entity_poly.pdbx_strand_id
1 'polypeptide(L)'
;FAKHYQTGEPIPAELIEKIVAAKNYLAGYAQVRQLHFGYLDMAWHTLTELPAEGTVEFEQKVLSKYPVMPAVEGAAFSTSFSHIFSGGYSAGYYSYKWAEVLEADAFSLFKEKGIFNQEVAKSFRDNVLSKGGTEEASELYRNFRGHDPQPQALMEKLGLVRK
;
A
#
# COMPACT_ATOMS: atom_id res chain seq x y z
N PHE A 1 22.45 -7.23 -14.63
CA PHE A 1 21.75 -7.05 -15.93
C PHE A 1 21.50 -5.58 -16.28
N ALA A 2 21.63 -4.66 -15.32
CA ALA A 2 21.48 -3.22 -15.56
C ALA A 2 22.70 -2.65 -16.33
N LYS A 3 22.79 -2.97 -17.60
CA LYS A 3 23.88 -2.57 -18.48
C LYS A 3 23.36 -1.75 -19.65
N HIS A 4 24.14 -0.76 -20.09
CA HIS A 4 23.82 0.03 -21.29
C HIS A 4 23.82 -0.86 -22.53
N TYR A 5 22.78 -0.75 -23.35
CA TYR A 5 22.53 -1.69 -24.45
C TYR A 5 23.60 -1.68 -25.56
N GLN A 6 24.31 -0.57 -25.75
CA GLN A 6 25.39 -0.46 -26.74
C GLN A 6 26.77 -0.67 -26.13
N THR A 7 27.07 -0.04 -24.98
CA THR A 7 28.42 -0.07 -24.39
C THR A 7 28.66 -1.24 -23.47
N GLY A 8 27.61 -1.86 -22.93
CA GLY A 8 27.70 -2.92 -21.92
C GLY A 8 28.09 -2.44 -20.51
N GLU A 9 28.31 -1.14 -20.34
CA GLU A 9 28.66 -0.56 -19.05
C GLU A 9 27.50 -0.65 -18.03
N PRO A 10 27.78 -0.88 -16.75
CA PRO A 10 26.76 -0.86 -15.72
C PRO A 10 26.19 0.56 -15.53
N ILE A 11 24.97 0.66 -15.01
CA ILE A 11 24.37 1.96 -14.67
C ILE A 11 25.26 2.70 -13.66
N PRO A 12 25.60 3.99 -13.87
CA PRO A 12 26.39 4.78 -12.94
C PRO A 12 25.74 4.86 -11.55
N ALA A 13 26.56 4.77 -10.49
CA ALA A 13 26.07 4.84 -9.10
C ALA A 13 25.27 6.10 -8.81
N GLU A 14 25.71 7.26 -9.35
CA GLU A 14 25.01 8.54 -9.22
C GLU A 14 23.56 8.50 -9.75
N LEU A 15 23.33 7.78 -10.84
CA LEU A 15 21.96 7.61 -11.37
C LEU A 15 21.12 6.72 -10.47
N ILE A 16 21.70 5.69 -9.87
CA ILE A 16 21.03 4.83 -8.89
C ILE A 16 20.63 5.67 -7.67
N GLU A 17 21.50 6.51 -7.16
CA GLU A 17 21.21 7.40 -6.03
C GLU A 17 20.06 8.37 -6.35
N LYS A 18 20.04 8.96 -7.54
CA LYS A 18 18.94 9.82 -8.00
C LYS A 18 17.62 9.08 -8.10
N ILE A 19 17.61 7.84 -8.61
CA ILE A 19 16.41 6.99 -8.69
C ILE A 19 15.90 6.69 -7.28
N VAL A 20 16.79 6.35 -6.35
CA VAL A 20 16.42 6.07 -4.95
C VAL A 20 15.86 7.32 -4.27
N ALA A 21 16.47 8.50 -4.48
CA ALA A 21 15.97 9.76 -3.94
C ALA A 21 14.58 10.14 -4.51
N ALA A 22 14.37 9.92 -5.82
CA ALA A 22 13.10 10.22 -6.47
C ALA A 22 11.94 9.28 -6.01
N LYS A 23 12.25 8.11 -5.45
CA LYS A 23 11.25 7.13 -5.03
C LYS A 23 10.21 7.68 -4.06
N ASN A 24 10.61 8.57 -3.18
CA ASN A 24 9.75 9.14 -2.14
C ASN A 24 9.14 10.49 -2.55
N TYR A 25 9.31 10.91 -3.82
CA TYR A 25 8.67 12.13 -4.32
C TYR A 25 7.15 12.03 -4.23
N LEU A 26 6.51 12.98 -3.59
CA LEU A 26 5.07 13.02 -3.31
C LEU A 26 4.52 11.76 -2.59
N ALA A 27 5.35 11.02 -1.84
CA ALA A 27 4.92 9.82 -1.15
C ALA A 27 3.74 10.08 -0.19
N GLY A 28 3.74 11.18 0.56
CA GLY A 28 2.64 11.57 1.43
C GLY A 28 1.32 11.77 0.67
N TYR A 29 1.37 12.49 -0.46
CA TYR A 29 0.22 12.64 -1.33
C TYR A 29 -0.31 11.29 -1.83
N ALA A 30 0.56 10.43 -2.32
CA ALA A 30 0.19 9.11 -2.83
C ALA A 30 -0.48 8.25 -1.75
N GLN A 31 0.03 8.32 -0.50
CA GLN A 31 -0.57 7.58 0.61
C GLN A 31 -1.97 8.09 0.96
N VAL A 32 -2.16 9.39 1.12
CA VAL A 32 -3.48 9.95 1.42
C VAL A 32 -4.46 9.66 0.30
N ARG A 33 -4.03 9.73 -0.96
CA ARG A 33 -4.87 9.36 -2.11
C ARG A 33 -5.33 7.90 -2.05
N GLN A 34 -4.47 6.97 -1.68
CA GLN A 34 -4.86 5.56 -1.49
C GLN A 34 -5.82 5.37 -0.32
N LEU A 35 -5.66 6.12 0.77
CA LEU A 35 -6.59 6.11 1.89
C LEU A 35 -7.96 6.68 1.48
N HIS A 36 -8.00 7.70 0.62
CA HIS A 36 -9.25 8.23 0.06
C HIS A 36 -10.07 7.15 -0.65
N PHE A 37 -9.42 6.28 -1.41
CA PHE A 37 -10.12 5.18 -2.08
C PHE A 37 -10.75 4.21 -1.06
N GLY A 38 -10.04 3.88 0.01
CA GLY A 38 -10.59 3.05 1.09
C GLY A 38 -11.75 3.74 1.85
N TYR A 39 -11.62 5.04 2.15
CA TYR A 39 -12.71 5.80 2.79
C TYR A 39 -13.94 5.89 1.89
N LEU A 40 -13.75 6.12 0.60
CA LEU A 40 -14.83 6.21 -0.37
C LEU A 40 -15.53 4.86 -0.54
N ASP A 41 -14.76 3.78 -0.63
CA ASP A 41 -15.28 2.42 -0.66
C ASP A 41 -16.15 2.12 0.55
N MET A 42 -15.63 2.33 1.76
CA MET A 42 -16.39 2.10 2.99
C MET A 42 -17.62 3.01 3.08
N ALA A 43 -17.51 4.28 2.67
CA ALA A 43 -18.62 5.20 2.70
C ALA A 43 -19.78 4.73 1.81
N TRP A 44 -19.50 4.29 0.59
CA TRP A 44 -20.49 3.74 -0.32
C TRP A 44 -21.13 2.45 0.21
N HIS A 45 -20.35 1.53 0.73
CA HIS A 45 -20.81 0.19 1.11
C HIS A 45 -21.39 0.09 2.55
N THR A 46 -21.36 1.18 3.30
CA THR A 46 -22.06 1.28 4.61
C THR A 46 -23.35 2.06 4.54
N LEU A 47 -23.74 2.57 3.36
CA LEU A 47 -25.02 3.23 3.17
C LEU A 47 -26.18 2.24 3.32
N THR A 48 -27.23 2.67 3.99
CA THR A 48 -28.51 1.96 4.04
C THR A 48 -29.51 2.52 3.03
N GLU A 49 -29.30 3.76 2.57
CA GLU A 49 -30.09 4.44 1.57
C GLU A 49 -29.18 5.24 0.63
N LEU A 50 -29.62 5.50 -0.59
CA LEU A 50 -28.85 6.33 -1.53
C LEU A 50 -28.78 7.78 -1.03
N PRO A 51 -27.63 8.45 -1.18
CA PRO A 51 -27.46 9.83 -0.76
C PRO A 51 -28.36 10.76 -1.58
N ALA A 52 -29.19 11.55 -0.89
CA ALA A 52 -30.13 12.47 -1.53
C ALA A 52 -29.39 13.60 -2.29
N GLU A 53 -28.21 13.96 -1.85
CA GLU A 53 -27.37 15.00 -2.46
C GLU A 53 -26.77 14.61 -3.81
N GLY A 54 -26.77 13.32 -4.14
CA GLY A 54 -26.12 12.83 -5.37
C GLY A 54 -24.66 12.42 -5.19
N THR A 55 -24.09 11.86 -6.26
CA THR A 55 -22.75 11.21 -6.22
C THR A 55 -21.61 12.20 -5.98
N VAL A 56 -21.63 13.36 -6.66
CA VAL A 56 -20.56 14.37 -6.58
C VAL A 56 -20.44 14.93 -5.17
N GLU A 57 -21.56 15.39 -4.63
CA GLU A 57 -21.65 16.01 -3.31
C GLU A 57 -21.33 14.99 -2.21
N PHE A 58 -21.84 13.77 -2.33
CA PHE A 58 -21.51 12.70 -1.39
C PHE A 58 -20.02 12.41 -1.37
N GLU A 59 -19.39 12.22 -2.53
CA GLU A 59 -17.96 11.99 -2.63
C GLU A 59 -17.15 13.13 -2.02
N GLN A 60 -17.48 14.38 -2.36
CA GLN A 60 -16.82 15.55 -1.80
C GLN A 60 -16.96 15.62 -0.28
N LYS A 61 -18.13 15.34 0.27
CA LYS A 61 -18.37 15.28 1.72
C LYS A 61 -17.51 14.24 2.43
N VAL A 62 -17.36 13.05 1.84
CA VAL A 62 -16.50 11.98 2.39
C VAL A 62 -15.04 12.41 2.38
N LEU A 63 -14.54 12.93 1.25
CA LEU A 63 -13.14 13.24 1.04
C LEU A 63 -12.71 14.57 1.68
N SER A 64 -13.62 15.48 1.97
CA SER A 64 -13.33 16.78 2.59
C SER A 64 -12.66 16.70 3.97
N LYS A 65 -12.78 15.56 4.65
CA LYS A 65 -12.12 15.32 5.96
C LYS A 65 -10.59 15.26 5.86
N TYR A 66 -10.06 14.92 4.69
CA TYR A 66 -8.63 14.73 4.44
C TYR A 66 -8.21 15.38 3.12
N PRO A 67 -8.36 16.71 2.99
CA PRO A 67 -8.10 17.40 1.73
C PRO A 67 -6.61 17.32 1.37
N VAL A 68 -6.31 16.89 0.15
CA VAL A 68 -4.94 16.81 -0.37
C VAL A 68 -4.74 17.80 -1.52
N MET A 69 -5.77 17.93 -2.34
CA MET A 69 -5.84 18.86 -3.48
C MET A 69 -7.22 19.49 -3.54
N PRO A 70 -7.36 20.68 -4.12
CA PRO A 70 -8.66 21.27 -4.38
C PRO A 70 -9.55 20.32 -5.19
N ALA A 71 -10.82 20.23 -4.81
CA ALA A 71 -11.80 19.49 -5.59
C ALA A 71 -12.01 20.15 -6.96
N VAL A 72 -12.18 19.34 -8.00
CA VAL A 72 -12.57 19.82 -9.33
C VAL A 72 -14.09 19.80 -9.41
N GLU A 73 -14.70 20.92 -9.76
CA GLU A 73 -16.15 21.06 -9.88
C GLU A 73 -16.73 20.02 -10.84
N GLY A 74 -17.80 19.35 -10.41
CA GLY A 74 -18.51 18.33 -11.20
C GLY A 74 -17.75 17.00 -11.37
N ALA A 75 -16.53 16.87 -10.84
CA ALA A 75 -15.79 15.61 -10.92
C ALA A 75 -16.17 14.67 -9.77
N ALA A 76 -16.44 13.40 -10.11
CA ALA A 76 -16.65 12.33 -9.15
C ALA A 76 -15.89 11.07 -9.58
N PHE A 77 -14.94 10.65 -8.78
CA PHE A 77 -14.15 9.43 -9.05
C PHE A 77 -15.00 8.15 -8.96
N SER A 78 -16.01 8.17 -8.09
CA SER A 78 -16.93 7.04 -7.85
C SER A 78 -17.58 6.53 -9.14
N THR A 79 -17.85 7.39 -10.11
CA THR A 79 -18.50 7.01 -11.38
C THR A 79 -17.65 6.14 -12.29
N SER A 80 -16.33 6.08 -12.04
CA SER A 80 -15.36 5.27 -12.79
C SER A 80 -14.63 4.23 -11.90
N PHE A 81 -15.03 4.14 -10.64
CA PHE A 81 -14.33 3.29 -9.66
C PHE A 81 -14.81 1.83 -9.71
N SER A 82 -14.52 1.15 -10.81
CA SER A 82 -14.94 -0.24 -11.04
C SER A 82 -14.45 -1.23 -9.99
N HIS A 83 -13.30 -0.99 -9.37
CA HIS A 83 -12.73 -1.88 -8.34
C HIS A 83 -13.72 -2.19 -7.21
N ILE A 84 -14.41 -1.16 -6.71
CA ILE A 84 -15.32 -1.31 -5.58
C ILE A 84 -16.76 -1.66 -5.98
N PHE A 85 -17.16 -1.48 -7.24
CA PHE A 85 -18.51 -1.77 -7.71
C PHE A 85 -18.62 -3.03 -8.55
N SER A 86 -17.59 -3.39 -9.32
CA SER A 86 -17.60 -4.57 -10.19
C SER A 86 -16.31 -5.40 -10.14
N GLY A 87 -15.27 -4.91 -9.47
CA GLY A 87 -13.93 -5.52 -9.44
C GLY A 87 -13.67 -6.46 -8.26
N GLY A 88 -14.67 -6.73 -7.41
CA GLY A 88 -14.51 -7.66 -6.27
C GLY A 88 -13.88 -7.06 -5.01
N TYR A 89 -13.71 -5.72 -4.92
CA TYR A 89 -13.13 -5.03 -3.76
C TYR A 89 -14.14 -4.23 -2.95
N SER A 90 -15.44 -4.50 -3.08
CA SER A 90 -16.50 -3.84 -2.31
C SER A 90 -16.28 -4.00 -0.81
N ALA A 91 -16.22 -2.89 -0.07
CA ALA A 91 -15.85 -2.80 1.35
C ALA A 91 -14.49 -3.47 1.67
N GLY A 92 -13.62 -3.63 0.68
CA GLY A 92 -12.35 -4.34 0.79
C GLY A 92 -11.15 -3.62 0.19
N TYR A 93 -11.29 -2.41 -0.36
CA TYR A 93 -10.21 -1.69 -1.00
C TYR A 93 -9.05 -1.36 -0.04
N TYR A 94 -9.32 -1.18 1.23
CA TYR A 94 -8.31 -0.96 2.28
C TYR A 94 -7.26 -2.07 2.35
N SER A 95 -7.57 -3.27 1.83
CA SER A 95 -6.66 -4.41 1.81
C SER A 95 -5.33 -4.13 1.10
N TYR A 96 -5.32 -3.25 0.10
CA TYR A 96 -4.09 -2.82 -0.55
C TYR A 96 -3.12 -2.13 0.42
N LYS A 97 -3.61 -1.23 1.26
CA LYS A 97 -2.78 -0.58 2.28
C LYS A 97 -2.39 -1.51 3.40
N TRP A 98 -3.28 -2.40 3.79
CA TRP A 98 -2.98 -3.44 4.76
C TRP A 98 -1.86 -4.36 4.28
N ALA A 99 -1.92 -4.80 3.03
CA ALA A 99 -0.88 -5.62 2.42
C ALA A 99 0.48 -4.91 2.36
N GLU A 100 0.51 -3.60 2.10
CA GLU A 100 1.76 -2.81 2.14
C GLU A 100 2.36 -2.73 3.56
N VAL A 101 1.52 -2.64 4.60
CA VAL A 101 1.99 -2.70 6.00
C VAL A 101 2.63 -4.06 6.28
N LEU A 102 1.94 -5.15 5.94
CA LEU A 102 2.45 -6.51 6.12
C LEU A 102 3.76 -6.73 5.36
N GLU A 103 3.84 -6.30 4.11
CA GLU A 103 5.04 -6.43 3.28
C GLU A 103 6.23 -5.68 3.87
N ALA A 104 6.03 -4.42 4.23
CA ALA A 104 7.12 -3.59 4.72
C ALA A 104 7.66 -4.10 6.07
N ASP A 105 6.78 -4.51 6.97
CA ASP A 105 7.16 -5.04 8.28
C ASP A 105 7.79 -6.44 8.16
N ALA A 106 7.25 -7.32 7.32
CA ALA A 106 7.88 -8.62 7.04
C ALA A 106 9.28 -8.45 6.42
N PHE A 107 9.43 -7.54 5.45
CA PHE A 107 10.70 -7.28 4.78
C PHE A 107 11.73 -6.60 5.70
N SER A 108 11.29 -5.91 6.78
CA SER A 108 12.23 -5.33 7.74
C SER A 108 13.10 -6.39 8.40
N LEU A 109 12.58 -7.59 8.67
CA LEU A 109 13.38 -8.70 9.20
C LEU A 109 14.50 -9.13 8.24
N PHE A 110 14.23 -9.15 6.93
CA PHE A 110 15.27 -9.41 5.93
C PHE A 110 16.34 -8.30 5.91
N LYS A 111 15.95 -7.05 6.10
CA LYS A 111 16.93 -5.95 6.19
C LYS A 111 17.81 -6.07 7.43
N GLU A 112 17.24 -6.46 8.57
CA GLU A 112 17.96 -6.64 9.83
C GLU A 112 18.95 -7.81 9.80
N LYS A 113 18.53 -8.93 9.21
CA LYS A 113 19.29 -10.20 9.23
C LYS A 113 20.08 -10.46 7.95
N GLY A 114 19.90 -9.63 6.92
CA GLY A 114 20.47 -9.78 5.60
C GLY A 114 19.46 -10.23 4.55
N ILE A 115 19.38 -9.49 3.42
CA ILE A 115 18.36 -9.70 2.38
C ILE A 115 18.39 -11.11 1.80
N PHE A 116 19.58 -11.74 1.75
CA PHE A 116 19.77 -13.10 1.25
C PHE A 116 19.98 -14.15 2.36
N ASN A 117 19.56 -13.82 3.59
CA ASN A 117 19.65 -14.76 4.72
C ASN A 117 18.71 -15.95 4.49
N GLN A 118 19.31 -17.14 4.37
CA GLN A 118 18.58 -18.37 4.04
C GLN A 118 17.66 -18.86 5.17
N GLU A 119 18.00 -18.58 6.42
CA GLU A 119 17.18 -18.97 7.59
C GLU A 119 15.91 -18.14 7.61
N VAL A 120 16.02 -16.82 7.41
CA VAL A 120 14.85 -15.93 7.31
C VAL A 120 13.98 -16.29 6.11
N ALA A 121 14.60 -16.52 4.95
CA ALA A 121 13.89 -16.92 3.74
C ALA A 121 13.14 -18.25 3.92
N LYS A 122 13.78 -19.24 4.57
CA LYS A 122 13.17 -20.52 4.89
C LYS A 122 12.02 -20.35 5.88
N SER A 123 12.19 -19.54 6.91
CA SER A 123 11.15 -19.26 7.89
C SER A 123 9.93 -18.58 7.24
N PHE A 124 10.15 -17.60 6.37
CA PHE A 124 9.06 -16.96 5.63
C PHE A 124 8.32 -17.95 4.73
N ARG A 125 9.06 -18.78 4.00
CA ARG A 125 8.46 -19.83 3.17
C ARG A 125 7.62 -20.79 4.01
N ASP A 126 8.17 -21.33 5.10
CA ASP A 126 7.58 -22.42 5.86
C ASP A 126 6.39 -21.94 6.73
N ASN A 127 6.45 -20.72 7.26
CA ASN A 127 5.39 -20.17 8.13
C ASN A 127 4.30 -19.40 7.36
N VAL A 128 4.61 -18.85 6.19
CA VAL A 128 3.67 -18.00 5.45
C VAL A 128 3.34 -18.61 4.09
N LEU A 129 4.32 -18.69 3.17
CA LEU A 129 4.03 -19.01 1.77
C LEU A 129 3.51 -20.41 1.56
N SER A 130 4.05 -21.41 2.26
CA SER A 130 3.65 -22.81 2.11
C SER A 130 2.32 -23.15 2.80
N LYS A 131 1.87 -22.28 3.70
CA LYS A 131 0.64 -22.50 4.46
C LYS A 131 -0.61 -21.95 3.74
N GLY A 132 -0.47 -20.84 3.03
CA GLY A 132 -1.60 -20.22 2.32
C GLY A 132 -2.76 -19.93 3.26
N GLY A 133 -3.95 -20.46 2.96
CA GLY A 133 -5.17 -20.30 3.75
C GLY A 133 -5.48 -21.47 4.69
N THR A 134 -4.48 -22.26 5.11
CA THR A 134 -4.71 -23.44 5.98
C THR A 134 -4.83 -23.10 7.47
N GLU A 135 -4.35 -21.94 7.87
CA GLU A 135 -4.37 -21.42 9.24
C GLU A 135 -4.76 -19.94 9.22
N GLU A 136 -5.09 -19.38 10.37
CA GLU A 136 -5.39 -17.95 10.48
C GLU A 136 -4.18 -17.09 10.09
N ALA A 137 -4.38 -16.14 9.17
CA ALA A 137 -3.31 -15.32 8.61
C ALA A 137 -2.50 -14.56 9.67
N SER A 138 -3.16 -14.11 10.75
CA SER A 138 -2.51 -13.45 11.88
C SER A 138 -1.55 -14.37 12.66
N GLU A 139 -1.88 -15.66 12.76
CA GLU A 139 -1.01 -16.67 13.40
C GLU A 139 0.20 -16.98 12.52
N LEU A 140 -0.02 -17.19 11.23
CA LEU A 140 1.07 -17.39 10.26
C LEU A 140 2.06 -16.22 10.29
N TYR A 141 1.53 -15.01 10.34
CA TYR A 141 2.36 -13.80 10.41
C TYR A 141 3.17 -13.75 11.72
N ARG A 142 2.54 -13.99 12.87
CA ARG A 142 3.23 -14.04 14.18
C ARG A 142 4.28 -15.14 14.24
N ASN A 143 4.03 -16.30 13.64
CA ASN A 143 4.99 -17.41 13.58
C ASN A 143 6.26 -17.02 12.80
N PHE A 144 6.14 -16.14 11.82
CA PHE A 144 7.28 -15.61 11.09
C PHE A 144 7.92 -14.40 11.79
N ARG A 145 7.09 -13.40 12.17
CA ARG A 145 7.58 -12.09 12.64
C ARG A 145 7.82 -12.00 14.15
N GLY A 146 7.10 -12.84 14.92
CA GLY A 146 7.15 -12.84 16.38
C GLY A 146 6.23 -11.79 17.04
N HIS A 147 5.52 -10.99 16.25
CA HIS A 147 4.60 -9.93 16.72
C HIS A 147 3.55 -9.62 15.65
N ASP A 148 2.54 -8.84 16.03
CA ASP A 148 1.55 -8.31 15.09
C ASP A 148 2.16 -7.27 14.14
N PRO A 149 1.62 -7.11 12.91
CA PRO A 149 2.10 -6.14 11.94
C PRO A 149 2.15 -4.72 12.50
N GLN A 150 3.22 -3.98 12.17
CA GLN A 150 3.42 -2.60 12.60
C GLN A 150 3.54 -1.68 11.38
N PRO A 151 2.85 -0.52 11.36
CA PRO A 151 2.91 0.42 10.23
C PRO A 151 4.24 1.17 10.13
N GLN A 152 5.06 1.14 11.18
CA GLN A 152 6.31 1.89 11.27
C GLN A 152 7.24 1.61 10.09
N ALA A 153 7.44 0.34 9.74
CA ALA A 153 8.33 -0.06 8.64
C ALA A 153 7.88 0.50 7.28
N LEU A 154 6.55 0.59 7.04
CA LEU A 154 6.01 1.21 5.85
C LEU A 154 6.26 2.72 5.85
N MET A 155 6.04 3.40 6.97
CA MET A 155 6.26 4.85 7.08
C MET A 155 7.74 5.21 6.85
N GLU A 156 8.66 4.41 7.37
CA GLU A 156 10.11 4.55 7.11
C GLU A 156 10.46 4.28 5.65
N LYS A 157 9.91 3.22 5.05
CA LYS A 157 10.10 2.88 3.63
C LYS A 157 9.69 4.02 2.70
N LEU A 158 8.66 4.76 3.08
CA LEU A 158 8.09 5.88 2.33
C LEU A 158 8.73 7.24 2.68
N GLY A 159 9.63 7.29 3.65
CA GLY A 159 10.26 8.53 4.10
C GLY A 159 9.31 9.49 4.82
N LEU A 160 8.20 8.99 5.37
CA LEU A 160 7.18 9.79 6.08
C LEU A 160 7.51 10.02 7.55
N VAL A 161 8.44 9.26 8.09
CA VAL A 161 9.01 9.46 9.43
C VAL A 161 10.53 9.53 9.34
N ARG A 162 11.12 10.34 10.20
CA ARG A 162 12.58 10.37 10.34
C ARG A 162 13.03 9.19 11.19
N LYS A 163 14.15 8.58 10.78
CA LYS A 163 14.86 7.59 11.59
C LYS A 163 15.41 8.24 12.85
#